data_d355d1a4cef0251c1ab85ec30764b16f
#
_entry.id   d355d1a4cef0251c1ab85ec30764b16f
#
_cell.length_a   1.000
_cell.length_b   1.000
_cell.length_c   1.000
_cell.angle_alpha   90.00
_cell.angle_beta   90.00
_cell.angle_gamma   90.00
#
_symmetry.space_group_name_H-M   'P 1'
#
loop_
_entity.id
_entity.type
_entity.pdbx_description
1 polymer ?
#
loop_
_entity_poly.entity_id
_entity_poly.type
_entity_poly.pdbx_seq_one_letter_code
_entity_poly.pdbx_strand_id
1 'polypeptide(L)'
;MALTSHGWSGIWNLGSLDVHPIGYYMLLNPVRLVFGEHVVAYRLMSAAASCALVVAGYAMMRRDWGARAARLFAALACFAPPFMRMAFQIRMYSWAVLAVAMCFLFAMRICIKARGSGPVRVNEWIGFALFSLAGAYLHYYAVLVVTIINAIVLAVVCARAVDRADAVAGAQCVVGVLDSFRVPNDVDPADRLSADGRGCAEHL
;
A
#
# COMPACT_ATOMS: atom_id res chain seq x y z
N MET A 1 -15.70 -27.88 7.37
CA MET A 1 -16.49 -27.92 8.62
C MET A 1 -15.88 -28.85 9.67
N ALA A 2 -15.35 -30.02 9.33
CA ALA A 2 -14.72 -30.91 10.32
C ALA A 2 -13.58 -30.28 11.13
N LEU A 3 -12.74 -29.43 10.51
CA LEU A 3 -11.62 -28.76 11.18
C LEU A 3 -12.05 -27.73 12.26
N THR A 4 -13.17 -27.05 12.06
CA THR A 4 -13.67 -26.06 13.03
C THR A 4 -14.28 -26.70 14.27
N SER A 5 -14.74 -27.96 14.20
CA SER A 5 -15.29 -28.68 15.34
C SER A 5 -14.29 -28.97 16.44
N HIS A 6 -13.00 -29.00 16.14
CA HIS A 6 -11.91 -29.25 17.09
C HIS A 6 -11.38 -28.00 17.82
N GLY A 7 -12.01 -26.83 17.63
CA GLY A 7 -11.60 -25.57 18.27
C GLY A 7 -10.26 -25.02 17.73
N TRP A 8 -9.67 -24.05 18.43
CA TRP A 8 -8.45 -23.36 17.98
C TRP A 8 -7.22 -24.28 17.88
N SER A 9 -7.05 -25.18 18.85
CA SER A 9 -5.94 -26.15 18.84
C SER A 9 -6.04 -27.15 17.69
N GLY A 10 -7.26 -27.59 17.38
CA GLY A 10 -7.51 -28.49 16.26
C GLY A 10 -7.26 -27.82 14.92
N ILE A 11 -7.67 -26.56 14.75
CA ILE A 11 -7.42 -25.79 13.53
C ILE A 11 -5.90 -25.65 13.31
N TRP A 12 -5.14 -25.39 14.36
CA TRP A 12 -3.69 -25.23 14.27
C TRP A 12 -2.96 -26.55 13.94
N ASN A 13 -3.30 -27.62 14.65
CA ASN A 13 -2.62 -28.91 14.52
C ASN A 13 -3.03 -29.69 13.25
N LEU A 14 -4.29 -29.63 12.86
CA LEU A 14 -4.83 -30.34 11.70
C LEU A 14 -4.82 -29.51 10.42
N GLY A 15 -4.72 -28.18 10.54
CA GLY A 15 -4.74 -27.27 9.39
C GLY A 15 -3.51 -27.43 8.48
N SER A 16 -2.40 -27.96 9.02
CA SER A 16 -1.20 -28.28 8.23
C SER A 16 -1.39 -29.49 7.31
N LEU A 17 -2.40 -30.31 7.56
CA LEU A 17 -2.77 -31.49 6.78
C LEU A 17 -3.83 -31.18 5.70
N ASP A 18 -4.44 -29.99 5.73
CA ASP A 18 -5.43 -29.58 4.76
C ASP A 18 -4.77 -28.90 3.55
N VAL A 19 -5.40 -29.07 2.39
CA VAL A 19 -4.99 -28.46 1.12
C VAL A 19 -5.25 -26.94 1.12
N HIS A 20 -5.95 -26.41 2.13
CA HIS A 20 -6.33 -25.00 2.22
C HIS A 20 -5.60 -24.26 3.35
N PRO A 21 -5.26 -22.97 3.17
CA PRO A 21 -4.65 -22.18 4.23
C PRO A 21 -5.53 -22.06 5.46
N ILE A 22 -4.91 -22.07 6.64
CA ILE A 22 -5.56 -22.06 7.96
C ILE A 22 -6.41 -20.78 8.18
N GLY A 23 -6.08 -19.67 7.52
CA GLY A 23 -6.70 -18.36 7.74
C GLY A 23 -8.23 -18.36 7.59
N TYR A 24 -8.77 -19.10 6.64
CA TYR A 24 -10.22 -19.18 6.47
C TYR A 24 -10.93 -19.90 7.65
N TYR A 25 -10.33 -20.95 8.16
CA TYR A 25 -10.88 -21.68 9.33
C TYR A 25 -10.81 -20.83 10.60
N MET A 26 -9.78 -19.98 10.73
CA MET A 26 -9.71 -19.01 11.82
C MET A 26 -10.84 -17.98 11.76
N LEU A 27 -11.27 -17.57 10.55
CA LEU A 27 -12.42 -16.68 10.37
C LEU A 27 -13.75 -17.40 10.64
N LEU A 28 -13.86 -18.69 10.32
CA LEU A 28 -15.10 -19.48 10.55
C LEU A 28 -15.32 -19.80 12.03
N ASN A 29 -14.27 -19.99 12.80
CA ASN A 29 -14.39 -20.45 14.18
C ASN A 29 -15.17 -19.48 15.10
N PRO A 30 -14.97 -18.16 15.08
CA PRO A 30 -15.82 -17.23 15.82
C PRO A 30 -17.29 -17.30 15.42
N VAL A 31 -17.58 -17.44 14.12
CA VAL A 31 -18.97 -17.58 13.62
C VAL A 31 -19.61 -18.85 14.19
N ARG A 32 -18.84 -19.94 14.22
CA ARG A 32 -19.30 -21.20 14.83
C ARG A 32 -19.58 -21.06 16.33
N LEU A 33 -18.70 -20.35 17.05
CA LEU A 33 -18.85 -20.15 18.49
C LEU A 33 -20.10 -19.34 18.85
N VAL A 34 -20.47 -18.36 18.00
CA VAL A 34 -21.60 -17.47 18.24
C VAL A 34 -22.91 -18.07 17.73
N PHE A 35 -22.91 -18.63 16.54
CA PHE A 35 -24.12 -19.08 15.83
C PHE A 35 -24.27 -20.61 15.73
N GLY A 36 -23.31 -21.37 16.29
CA GLY A 36 -23.31 -22.83 16.13
C GLY A 36 -22.95 -23.25 14.68
N GLU A 37 -23.33 -24.48 14.32
CA GLU A 37 -23.04 -25.05 12.99
C GLU A 37 -24.14 -24.76 11.95
N HIS A 38 -24.65 -23.52 11.94
CA HIS A 38 -25.71 -23.13 10.99
C HIS A 38 -25.11 -22.73 9.62
N VAL A 39 -25.53 -23.46 8.59
CA VAL A 39 -25.15 -23.23 7.18
C VAL A 39 -25.43 -21.78 6.74
N VAL A 40 -26.54 -21.21 7.22
CA VAL A 40 -26.93 -19.83 6.88
C VAL A 40 -25.90 -18.82 7.42
N ALA A 41 -25.40 -18.98 8.66
CA ALA A 41 -24.40 -18.10 9.25
C ALA A 41 -23.10 -18.09 8.43
N TYR A 42 -22.66 -19.26 7.98
CA TYR A 42 -21.46 -19.37 7.14
C TYR A 42 -21.66 -18.76 5.74
N ARG A 43 -22.85 -18.85 5.15
CA ARG A 43 -23.17 -18.17 3.89
C ARG A 43 -23.22 -16.66 4.04
N LEU A 44 -23.81 -16.18 5.14
CA LEU A 44 -23.84 -14.73 5.44
C LEU A 44 -22.42 -14.15 5.59
N MET A 45 -21.51 -14.92 6.16
CA MET A 45 -20.10 -14.50 6.26
C MET A 45 -19.47 -14.31 4.87
N SER A 46 -19.72 -15.22 3.91
CA SER A 46 -19.23 -15.06 2.53
C SER A 46 -19.90 -13.89 1.80
N ALA A 47 -21.23 -13.73 2.01
CA ALA A 47 -21.97 -12.60 1.48
C ALA A 47 -21.47 -11.25 2.06
N ALA A 48 -21.16 -11.21 3.36
CA ALA A 48 -20.60 -10.03 4.00
C ALA A 48 -19.26 -9.60 3.37
N ALA A 49 -18.37 -10.54 3.05
CA ALA A 49 -17.13 -10.24 2.33
C ALA A 49 -17.40 -9.66 0.93
N SER A 50 -18.38 -10.19 0.21
CA SER A 50 -18.78 -9.67 -1.10
C SER A 50 -19.39 -8.27 -1.00
N CYS A 51 -20.24 -8.01 -0.01
CA CYS A 51 -20.78 -6.68 0.26
C CYS A 51 -19.66 -5.70 0.65
N ALA A 52 -18.72 -6.12 1.49
CA ALA A 52 -17.56 -5.31 1.87
C ALA A 52 -16.70 -4.95 0.66
N LEU A 53 -16.48 -5.87 -0.28
CA LEU A 53 -15.79 -5.61 -1.55
C LEU A 53 -16.48 -4.51 -2.35
N VAL A 54 -17.80 -4.60 -2.51
CA VAL A 54 -18.58 -3.60 -3.27
C VAL A 54 -18.49 -2.24 -2.59
N VAL A 55 -18.76 -2.17 -1.28
CA VAL A 55 -18.82 -0.89 -0.54
C VAL A 55 -17.43 -0.25 -0.44
N ALA A 56 -16.44 -0.98 0.05
CA ALA A 56 -15.08 -0.46 0.23
C ALA A 56 -14.41 -0.15 -1.12
N GLY A 57 -14.58 -1.05 -2.10
CA GLY A 57 -14.06 -0.84 -3.44
C GLY A 57 -14.71 0.36 -4.13
N TYR A 58 -16.04 0.51 -4.04
CA TYR A 58 -16.75 1.69 -4.54
C TYR A 58 -16.22 2.98 -3.91
N ALA A 59 -16.08 3.01 -2.59
CA ALA A 59 -15.63 4.20 -1.87
C ALA A 59 -14.19 4.59 -2.28
N MET A 60 -13.30 3.62 -2.42
CA MET A 60 -11.92 3.85 -2.87
C MET A 60 -11.87 4.30 -4.32
N MET A 61 -12.57 3.58 -5.22
CA MET A 61 -12.62 3.92 -6.65
C MET A 61 -13.23 5.29 -6.90
N ARG A 62 -14.29 5.65 -6.17
CA ARG A 62 -14.93 6.97 -6.27
C ARG A 62 -13.97 8.10 -5.93
N ARG A 63 -13.16 7.88 -4.90
CA ARG A 63 -12.19 8.88 -4.43
C ARG A 63 -11.03 9.07 -5.40
N ASP A 64 -10.53 7.98 -6.00
CA ASP A 64 -9.28 7.99 -6.76
C ASP A 64 -9.50 8.14 -8.26
N TRP A 65 -10.59 7.59 -8.81
CA TRP A 65 -10.91 7.54 -10.25
C TRP A 65 -12.28 8.13 -10.62
N GLY A 66 -13.01 8.63 -9.62
CA GLY A 66 -14.28 9.29 -9.82
C GLY A 66 -15.50 8.37 -9.89
N ALA A 67 -16.68 8.98 -9.97
CA ALA A 67 -17.95 8.30 -9.81
C ALA A 67 -18.28 7.29 -10.94
N ARG A 68 -17.79 7.52 -12.16
CA ARG A 68 -18.03 6.59 -13.29
C ARG A 68 -17.31 5.27 -13.09
N ALA A 69 -16.01 5.32 -12.77
CA ALA A 69 -15.21 4.13 -12.49
C ALA A 69 -15.75 3.35 -11.30
N ALA A 70 -16.14 4.05 -10.22
CA ALA A 70 -16.72 3.43 -9.04
C ALA A 70 -18.03 2.69 -9.33
N ARG A 71 -18.93 3.29 -10.14
CA ARG A 71 -20.19 2.64 -10.53
C ARG A 71 -19.96 1.40 -11.38
N LEU A 72 -19.02 1.46 -12.33
CA LEU A 72 -18.65 0.29 -13.14
C LEU A 72 -18.07 -0.82 -12.29
N PHE A 73 -17.16 -0.49 -11.37
CA PHE A 73 -16.61 -1.47 -10.43
C PHE A 73 -17.72 -2.14 -9.60
N ALA A 74 -18.60 -1.33 -9.00
CA ALA A 74 -19.70 -1.85 -8.19
C ALA A 74 -20.66 -2.73 -9.00
N ALA A 75 -21.01 -2.33 -10.22
CA ALA A 75 -21.84 -3.11 -11.11
C ALA A 75 -21.19 -4.45 -11.47
N LEU A 76 -19.90 -4.47 -11.82
CA LEU A 76 -19.16 -5.69 -12.08
C LEU A 76 -19.07 -6.59 -10.85
N ALA A 77 -18.78 -6.02 -9.69
CA ALA A 77 -18.69 -6.78 -8.44
C ALA A 77 -20.04 -7.34 -7.98
N CYS A 78 -21.17 -6.68 -8.29
CA CYS A 78 -22.50 -7.15 -7.96
C CYS A 78 -23.06 -8.19 -8.95
N PHE A 79 -22.84 -7.96 -10.25
CA PHE A 79 -23.58 -8.69 -11.28
C PHE A 79 -22.73 -9.68 -12.09
N ALA A 80 -21.41 -9.66 -11.98
CA ALA A 80 -20.60 -10.64 -12.69
C ALA A 80 -20.81 -12.05 -12.07
N PRO A 81 -21.14 -13.06 -12.88
CA PRO A 81 -21.51 -14.39 -12.41
C PRO A 81 -20.51 -15.06 -11.47
N PRO A 82 -19.17 -14.89 -11.66
CA PRO A 82 -18.20 -15.47 -10.72
C PRO A 82 -18.33 -14.91 -9.31
N PHE A 83 -18.53 -13.59 -9.15
CA PHE A 83 -18.65 -12.94 -7.84
C PHE A 83 -19.96 -13.33 -7.15
N MET A 84 -21.07 -13.42 -7.90
CA MET A 84 -22.32 -13.91 -7.37
C MET A 84 -22.21 -15.35 -6.85
N ARG A 85 -21.58 -16.26 -7.60
CA ARG A 85 -21.36 -17.63 -7.15
C ARG A 85 -20.53 -17.69 -5.86
N MET A 86 -19.47 -16.89 -5.77
CA MET A 86 -18.60 -16.84 -4.58
C MET A 86 -19.33 -16.33 -3.34
N ALA A 87 -20.26 -15.40 -3.47
CA ALA A 87 -21.03 -14.85 -2.37
C ALA A 87 -21.91 -15.91 -1.65
N PHE A 88 -22.37 -16.94 -2.38
CA PHE A 88 -23.23 -18.00 -1.82
C PHE A 88 -22.48 -19.28 -1.40
N GLN A 89 -21.18 -19.38 -1.73
CA GLN A 89 -20.38 -20.53 -1.35
C GLN A 89 -19.80 -20.36 0.05
N ILE A 90 -19.83 -21.42 0.85
CA ILE A 90 -19.14 -21.48 2.15
C ILE A 90 -17.67 -21.83 1.88
N ARG A 91 -16.96 -20.87 1.29
CA ARG A 91 -15.55 -21.01 0.91
C ARG A 91 -14.81 -19.69 1.08
N MET A 92 -13.50 -19.77 1.16
CA MET A 92 -12.59 -18.62 1.33
C MET A 92 -12.56 -17.63 0.15
N TYR A 93 -13.14 -17.97 -0.99
CA TYR A 93 -12.99 -17.20 -2.23
C TYR A 93 -13.45 -15.74 -2.10
N SER A 94 -14.60 -15.46 -1.49
CA SER A 94 -15.10 -14.09 -1.30
C SER A 94 -14.13 -13.23 -0.46
N TRP A 95 -13.58 -13.82 0.58
CA TRP A 95 -12.59 -13.15 1.44
C TRP A 95 -11.25 -12.97 0.74
N ALA A 96 -10.80 -13.95 -0.02
CA ALA A 96 -9.57 -13.85 -0.81
C ALA A 96 -9.69 -12.77 -1.89
N VAL A 97 -10.82 -12.71 -2.61
CA VAL A 97 -11.09 -11.67 -3.61
C VAL A 97 -11.15 -10.28 -2.97
N LEU A 98 -11.81 -10.14 -1.82
CA LEU A 98 -11.82 -8.89 -1.06
C LEU A 98 -10.38 -8.46 -0.71
N ALA A 99 -9.59 -9.36 -0.14
CA ALA A 99 -8.23 -9.07 0.28
C ALA A 99 -7.34 -8.66 -0.90
N VAL A 100 -7.36 -9.42 -2.00
CA VAL A 100 -6.56 -9.13 -3.20
C VAL A 100 -7.00 -7.82 -3.85
N ALA A 101 -8.31 -7.57 -3.97
CA ALA A 101 -8.81 -6.34 -4.58
C ALA A 101 -8.43 -5.11 -3.74
N MET A 102 -8.56 -5.17 -2.42
CA MET A 102 -8.17 -4.08 -1.54
C MET A 102 -6.65 -3.87 -1.54
N CYS A 103 -5.86 -4.95 -1.51
CA CYS A 103 -4.41 -4.89 -1.68
C CYS A 103 -4.03 -4.16 -2.97
N PHE A 104 -4.66 -4.52 -4.10
CA PHE A 104 -4.43 -3.88 -5.39
C PHE A 104 -4.81 -2.38 -5.38
N LEU A 105 -5.95 -2.01 -4.80
CA LEU A 105 -6.37 -0.61 -4.73
C LEU A 105 -5.41 0.24 -3.88
N PHE A 106 -4.94 -0.29 -2.74
CA PHE A 106 -3.90 0.38 -1.94
C PHE A 106 -2.57 0.47 -2.68
N ALA A 107 -2.15 -0.60 -3.36
CA ALA A 107 -0.94 -0.62 -4.19
C ALA A 107 -0.98 0.46 -5.27
N MET A 108 -2.10 0.57 -5.99
CA MET A 108 -2.30 1.61 -7.01
C MET A 108 -2.19 3.02 -6.42
N ARG A 109 -2.78 3.26 -5.25
CA ARG A 109 -2.64 4.55 -4.53
C ARG A 109 -1.19 4.86 -4.20
N ILE A 110 -0.46 3.88 -3.65
CA ILE A 110 0.95 4.03 -3.30
C ILE A 110 1.76 4.33 -4.55
N CYS A 111 1.56 3.58 -5.64
CA CYS A 111 2.29 3.76 -6.89
C CYS A 111 2.01 5.13 -7.55
N ILE A 112 0.74 5.58 -7.58
CA ILE A 112 0.36 6.88 -8.14
C ILE A 112 1.00 8.01 -7.32
N LYS A 113 0.95 7.94 -6.00
CA LYS A 113 1.56 8.96 -5.13
C LYS A 113 3.09 8.90 -5.15
N ALA A 114 3.67 7.71 -5.21
CA ALA A 114 5.11 7.57 -5.35
C ALA A 114 5.63 8.18 -6.66
N ARG A 115 4.90 8.09 -7.76
CA ARG A 115 5.23 8.73 -9.03
C ARG A 115 4.95 10.23 -9.05
N GLY A 116 3.98 10.70 -8.29
CA GLY A 116 3.65 12.10 -8.11
C GLY A 116 4.48 12.78 -7.02
N SER A 117 4.15 14.03 -6.71
CA SER A 117 4.84 14.82 -5.68
C SER A 117 4.20 14.69 -4.27
N GLY A 118 3.18 13.85 -4.12
CA GLY A 118 2.45 13.72 -2.86
C GLY A 118 3.04 12.67 -1.91
N PRO A 119 3.02 12.92 -0.59
CA PRO A 119 3.44 11.93 0.38
C PRO A 119 2.45 10.76 0.44
N VAL A 120 2.97 9.53 0.51
CA VAL A 120 2.17 8.34 0.82
C VAL A 120 1.86 8.35 2.31
N ARG A 121 0.59 8.24 2.68
CA ARG A 121 0.17 8.25 4.08
C ARG A 121 0.41 6.89 4.73
N VAL A 122 0.73 6.91 6.02
CA VAL A 122 0.95 5.68 6.82
C VAL A 122 -0.25 4.72 6.73
N ASN A 123 -1.47 5.25 6.76
CA ASN A 123 -2.70 4.44 6.65
C ASN A 123 -2.79 3.65 5.33
N GLU A 124 -2.18 4.14 4.24
CA GLU A 124 -2.15 3.44 2.96
C GLU A 124 -1.19 2.25 3.00
N TRP A 125 -0.04 2.42 3.67
CA TRP A 125 0.89 1.34 3.92
C TRP A 125 0.33 0.27 4.87
N ILE A 126 -0.33 0.70 5.94
CA ILE A 126 -1.01 -0.22 6.87
C ILE A 126 -2.09 -1.01 6.14
N GLY A 127 -2.95 -0.34 5.36
CA GLY A 127 -3.99 -1.00 4.57
C GLY A 127 -3.39 -1.98 3.56
N PHE A 128 -2.35 -1.58 2.84
CA PHE A 128 -1.63 -2.43 1.90
C PHE A 128 -1.06 -3.69 2.57
N ALA A 129 -0.34 -3.52 3.68
CA ALA A 129 0.26 -4.63 4.43
C ALA A 129 -0.81 -5.58 5.00
N LEU A 130 -1.87 -5.03 5.60
CA LEU A 130 -2.97 -5.82 6.17
C LEU A 130 -3.64 -6.70 5.11
N PHE A 131 -4.00 -6.13 3.96
CA PHE A 131 -4.66 -6.88 2.90
C PHE A 131 -3.71 -7.80 2.13
N SER A 132 -2.41 -7.48 2.06
CA SER A 132 -1.37 -8.41 1.56
C SER A 132 -1.29 -9.66 2.44
N LEU A 133 -1.20 -9.49 3.75
CA LEU A 133 -1.18 -10.60 4.70
C LEU A 133 -2.47 -11.41 4.66
N ALA A 134 -3.63 -10.73 4.69
CA ALA A 134 -4.93 -11.40 4.62
C ALA A 134 -5.04 -12.25 3.35
N GLY A 135 -4.65 -11.73 2.19
CA GLY A 135 -4.64 -12.48 0.93
C GLY A 135 -3.76 -13.71 0.99
N ALA A 136 -2.54 -13.58 1.54
CA ALA A 136 -1.61 -14.69 1.67
C ALA A 136 -2.12 -15.81 2.59
N TYR A 137 -2.79 -15.45 3.70
CA TYR A 137 -3.32 -16.44 4.64
C TYR A 137 -4.65 -17.07 4.23
N LEU A 138 -5.39 -16.47 3.29
CA LEU A 138 -6.72 -16.95 2.89
C LEU A 138 -6.69 -17.95 1.73
N HIS A 139 -5.74 -17.81 0.79
CA HIS A 139 -5.73 -18.66 -0.40
C HIS A 139 -4.35 -18.73 -1.06
N TYR A 140 -3.90 -19.93 -1.45
CA TYR A 140 -2.56 -20.12 -2.06
C TYR A 140 -2.39 -19.36 -3.38
N TYR A 141 -3.41 -19.34 -4.26
CA TYR A 141 -3.33 -18.53 -5.49
C TYR A 141 -3.29 -17.03 -5.22
N ALA A 142 -3.91 -16.58 -4.12
CA ALA A 142 -3.82 -15.19 -3.72
C ALA A 142 -2.40 -14.80 -3.31
N VAL A 143 -1.60 -15.72 -2.76
CA VAL A 143 -0.16 -15.51 -2.48
C VAL A 143 0.58 -15.05 -3.73
N LEU A 144 0.38 -15.76 -4.86
CA LEU A 144 1.06 -15.42 -6.12
C LEU A 144 0.68 -14.01 -6.58
N VAL A 145 -0.60 -13.69 -6.58
CA VAL A 145 -1.09 -12.37 -7.01
C VAL A 145 -0.56 -11.27 -6.09
N VAL A 146 -0.65 -11.48 -4.78
CA VAL A 146 -0.15 -10.52 -3.78
C VAL A 146 1.36 -10.35 -3.90
N THR A 147 2.13 -11.41 -4.13
CA THR A 147 3.58 -11.32 -4.35
C THR A 147 3.91 -10.47 -5.56
N ILE A 148 3.20 -10.65 -6.68
CA ILE A 148 3.39 -9.82 -7.88
C ILE A 148 3.07 -8.35 -7.57
N ILE A 149 1.95 -8.07 -6.88
CA ILE A 149 1.57 -6.71 -6.49
C ILE A 149 2.66 -6.09 -5.59
N ASN A 150 3.17 -6.82 -4.60
CA ASN A 150 4.24 -6.35 -3.72
C ASN A 150 5.53 -6.07 -4.50
N ALA A 151 5.91 -6.93 -5.45
CA ALA A 151 7.09 -6.73 -6.29
C ALA A 151 6.96 -5.46 -7.15
N ILE A 152 5.77 -5.19 -7.73
CA ILE A 152 5.50 -3.98 -8.50
C ILE A 152 5.61 -2.73 -7.61
N VAL A 153 5.00 -2.75 -6.41
CA VAL A 153 5.07 -1.63 -5.47
C VAL A 153 6.52 -1.37 -5.07
N LEU A 154 7.27 -2.42 -4.74
CA LEU A 154 8.68 -2.32 -4.38
C LEU A 154 9.49 -1.70 -5.53
N ALA A 155 9.34 -2.20 -6.74
CA ALA A 155 10.06 -1.68 -7.92
C ALA A 155 9.76 -0.19 -8.16
N VAL A 156 8.49 0.24 -8.07
CA VAL A 156 8.11 1.64 -8.25
C VAL A 156 8.69 2.53 -7.15
N VAL A 157 8.66 2.08 -5.90
CA VAL A 157 9.18 2.86 -4.75
C VAL A 157 10.70 2.95 -4.81
N CYS A 158 11.40 1.86 -5.14
CA CYS A 158 12.87 1.86 -5.28
C CYS A 158 13.32 2.75 -6.44
N ALA A 159 12.70 2.64 -7.63
CA ALA A 159 13.02 3.51 -8.76
C ALA A 159 12.89 4.99 -8.39
N ARG A 160 11.83 5.35 -7.66
CA ARG A 160 11.60 6.72 -7.21
C ARG A 160 12.62 7.19 -6.15
N ALA A 161 13.10 6.29 -5.30
CA ALA A 161 14.13 6.60 -4.33
C ALA A 161 15.47 6.91 -5.02
N VAL A 162 15.81 6.14 -6.06
CA VAL A 162 17.01 6.37 -6.89
C VAL A 162 16.91 7.72 -7.62
N ASP A 163 15.80 7.99 -8.33
CA ASP A 163 15.59 9.27 -9.02
C ASP A 163 15.76 10.49 -8.08
N ARG A 164 15.27 10.38 -6.83
CA ARG A 164 15.42 11.45 -5.84
C ARG A 164 16.86 11.59 -5.35
N ALA A 165 17.56 10.50 -5.14
CA ALA A 165 18.96 10.53 -4.74
C ALA A 165 19.82 11.19 -5.81
N ASP A 166 19.61 10.85 -7.09
CA ASP A 166 20.32 11.46 -8.22
C ASP A 166 19.99 12.95 -8.36
N ALA A 167 18.73 13.34 -8.18
CA ALA A 167 18.32 14.75 -8.20
C ALA A 167 18.96 15.55 -7.07
N VAL A 168 19.07 15.00 -5.86
CA VAL A 168 19.74 15.64 -4.71
C VAL A 168 21.24 15.76 -4.96
N ALA A 169 21.88 14.69 -5.46
CA ALA A 169 23.30 14.72 -5.80
C ALA A 169 23.61 15.77 -6.89
N GLY A 170 22.78 15.84 -7.93
CA GLY A 170 22.90 16.86 -8.97
C GLY A 170 22.73 18.28 -8.44
N ALA A 171 21.75 18.52 -7.56
CA ALA A 171 21.53 19.82 -6.93
C ALA A 171 22.74 20.24 -6.05
N GLN A 172 23.30 19.31 -5.27
CA GLN A 172 24.49 19.56 -4.46
C GLN A 172 25.71 19.90 -5.33
N CYS A 173 25.86 19.23 -6.48
CA CYS A 173 26.95 19.52 -7.43
C CYS A 173 26.83 20.95 -7.99
N VAL A 174 25.62 21.37 -8.37
CA VAL A 174 25.35 22.73 -8.86
C VAL A 174 25.64 23.79 -7.78
N VAL A 175 25.19 23.55 -6.54
CA VAL A 175 25.46 24.45 -5.41
C VAL A 175 26.98 24.57 -5.15
N GLY A 176 27.69 23.43 -5.15
CA GLY A 176 29.14 23.42 -4.97
C GLY A 176 29.89 24.20 -6.07
N VAL A 177 29.44 24.11 -7.33
CA VAL A 177 29.98 24.88 -8.44
C VAL A 177 29.69 26.38 -8.25
N LEU A 178 28.48 26.77 -7.86
CA LEU A 178 28.12 28.17 -7.61
C LEU A 178 28.89 28.76 -6.44
N ASP A 179 29.14 28.02 -5.37
CA ASP A 179 29.97 28.46 -4.25
C ASP A 179 31.44 28.63 -4.64
N SER A 180 31.93 27.84 -5.61
CA SER A 180 33.28 28.01 -6.15
C SER A 180 33.46 29.30 -6.95
N PHE A 181 32.39 29.86 -7.50
CA PHE A 181 32.37 31.18 -8.18
C PHE A 181 32.07 32.34 -7.23
N ARG A 182 31.81 32.09 -5.96
CA ARG A 182 31.56 33.10 -4.96
C ARG A 182 32.89 33.76 -4.62
N VAL A 183 33.13 34.93 -5.18
CA VAL A 183 34.29 35.77 -4.83
C VAL A 183 34.25 36.00 -3.31
N PRO A 184 35.34 35.73 -2.59
CA PRO A 184 35.41 36.03 -1.16
C PRO A 184 35.16 37.52 -0.95
N ASN A 185 34.05 37.85 -0.30
CA ASN A 185 33.77 39.23 0.12
C ASN A 185 34.61 39.64 1.36
N ASP A 186 35.71 38.95 1.62
CA ASP A 186 36.68 39.29 2.69
C ASP A 186 37.67 40.37 2.28
N VAL A 187 37.14 41.45 1.73
CA VAL A 187 37.90 42.72 1.76
C VAL A 187 37.26 43.53 2.86
N ASP A 188 37.84 43.42 4.04
CA ASP A 188 37.48 44.22 5.21
C ASP A 188 37.50 45.69 4.80
N PRO A 189 36.42 46.47 4.94
CA PRO A 189 36.42 47.90 4.63
C PRO A 189 37.47 48.69 5.40
N ALA A 190 38.02 48.14 6.50
CA ALA A 190 39.13 48.72 7.25
C ALA A 190 40.48 48.73 6.48
N ASP A 191 40.71 47.73 5.59
CA ASP A 191 41.94 47.66 4.78
C ASP A 191 41.95 48.67 3.61
N ARG A 192 40.80 49.14 3.15
CA ARG A 192 40.72 50.21 2.12
C ARG A 192 41.09 51.57 2.66
N LEU A 193 40.91 51.88 3.94
CA LEU A 193 41.23 53.12 4.58
C LEU A 193 42.73 53.21 4.94
N SER A 194 43.43 52.11 5.10
CA SER A 194 44.83 52.04 5.41
C SER A 194 45.73 52.16 4.16
N ALA A 195 45.23 51.86 2.97
CA ALA A 195 45.93 51.93 1.72
C ALA A 195 45.96 53.39 1.14
N ASP A 196 44.92 54.17 1.41
CA ASP A 196 44.77 55.55 0.89
C ASP A 196 45.48 56.58 1.75
N GLY A 197 45.88 56.25 3.00
CA GLY A 197 46.58 57.13 3.92
C GLY A 197 48.11 57.21 3.75
N ARG A 198 48.69 56.36 2.90
CA ARG A 198 50.18 56.30 2.74
C ARG A 198 50.73 56.99 1.49
N GLY A 199 49.86 57.61 0.71
CA GLY A 199 50.26 58.29 -0.54
C GLY A 199 50.55 59.83 -0.45
N CYS A 200 50.33 60.45 0.72
CA CYS A 200 50.42 61.93 0.83
C CYS A 200 51.57 62.48 1.70
N ALA A 201 52.57 61.65 2.03
CA ALA A 201 53.64 62.12 2.94
C ALA A 201 55.09 62.22 2.33
N GLU A 202 55.21 62.15 1.01
CA GLU A 202 56.56 62.27 0.37
C GLU A 202 56.67 63.35 -0.75
N HIS A 203 56.07 64.50 -0.56
CA HIS A 203 56.45 65.70 -1.34
C HIS A 203 56.17 66.98 -0.54
N LEU A 204 57.08 67.27 0.44
CA LEU A 204 57.40 68.64 0.91
C LEU A 204 58.84 68.66 1.44
#